data_09ad9fdcd66bc1e422ff9fd8fd3efb8b
#
_entry.id   09ad9fdcd66bc1e422ff9fd8fd3efb8b
#
_cell.length_a   1.000
_cell.length_b   1.000
_cell.length_c   1.000
_cell.angle_alpha   90.00
_cell.angle_beta   90.00
_cell.angle_gamma   90.00
#
_symmetry.space_group_name_H-M   'P 1'
#
loop_
_entity.id
_entity.type
_entity.pdbx_description
1 polymer ?
#
loop_
_entity_poly.entity_id
_entity_poly.type
_entity_poly.pdbx_seq_one_letter_code
_entity_poly.pdbx_strand_id
1 'polypeptide(L)'
;MHRHSLRSTAIGTKGGRVATLHIEHPISDLDTWLGAFNRFADARKNAGVRAQHVRQPVGDPRYIVLDLAFDDAEAAHSFKKFLEDVVWQSKDLSPGLDGVPTARVLEDVDPRRLQ
;
A
#
# COMPACT_ATOMS: atom_id res chain seq x y z
N MET A 1 -9.05 10.37 25.51
CA MET A 1 -8.34 10.02 25.29
C MET A 1 -7.91 9.77 24.67
N HIS A 2 -8.34 10.26 24.81
CA HIS A 2 -7.83 9.76 24.27
C HIS A 2 -7.79 9.25 23.76
N ARG A 3 -8.48 8.78 23.81
CA ARG A 3 -8.15 8.13 23.48
C ARG A 3 -8.06 7.62 23.03
N HIS A 4 -8.69 7.89 23.36
CA HIS A 4 -8.30 7.18 23.07
C HIS A 4 -8.31 6.51 22.72
N SER A 5 -8.94 6.26 22.86
CA SER A 5 -8.70 5.51 22.72
C SER A 5 -8.77 4.93 22.47
N LEU A 6 -9.36 4.93 22.66
CA LEU A 6 -9.14 4.22 22.50
C LEU A 6 -9.21 3.77 22.06
N ARG A 7 -9.59 3.78 22.29
CA ARG A 7 -9.44 3.19 21.93
C ARG A 7 -9.37 2.45 21.57
N SER A 8 -9.81 2.52 21.82
CA SER A 8 -9.63 1.71 21.60
C SER A 8 -9.71 0.97 21.43
N THR A 9 -10.14 0.99 21.63
CA THR A 9 -10.12 0.22 21.49
C THR A 9 -10.06 -0.51 21.07
N ALA A 10 -10.42 -0.50 21.33
CA ALA A 10 -10.24 -1.19 20.86
C ALA A 10 -10.13 -1.78 20.40
N ILE A 11 -10.37 -1.78 20.68
CA ILE A 11 -10.11 -2.29 20.16
C ILE A 11 -10.06 -2.99 19.66
N GLY A 12 -10.39 -3.05 19.73
CA GLY A 12 -10.28 -3.68 19.14
C GLY A 12 -10.35 -4.35 18.63
N THR A 13 -10.68 -4.52 18.64
CA THR A 13 -10.93 -5.00 17.99
C THR A 13 -11.18 -5.38 17.07
N LYS A 14 -11.69 -4.98 16.75
CA LYS A 14 -12.15 -5.35 15.83
C LYS A 14 -11.44 -6.15 15.01
N GLY A 15 -11.31 -7.06 15.09
CA GLY A 15 -10.68 -7.89 14.29
C GLY A 15 -9.40 -7.39 13.74
N GLY A 16 -8.89 -6.40 14.26
CA GLY A 16 -7.85 -5.65 13.67
C GLY A 16 -6.61 -6.41 13.31
N ARG A 17 -6.71 -7.27 12.33
CA ARG A 17 -5.53 -7.93 11.78
C ARG A 17 -4.85 -6.99 10.81
N VAL A 18 -3.53 -6.87 10.95
CA VAL A 18 -2.73 -6.12 10.01
C VAL A 18 -2.95 -6.67 8.61
N ALA A 19 -3.12 -5.79 7.64
CA ALA A 19 -3.27 -6.16 6.25
C ALA A 19 -2.22 -5.47 5.42
N THR A 20 -1.82 -6.11 4.33
CA THR A 20 -0.84 -5.55 3.39
C THR A 20 -1.52 -5.33 2.05
N LEU A 21 -1.39 -4.12 1.52
CA LEU A 21 -1.75 -3.87 0.14
C LEU A 21 -0.53 -4.16 -0.71
N HIS A 22 -0.61 -5.22 -1.50
CA HIS A 22 0.46 -5.65 -2.38
C HIS A 22 0.17 -5.17 -3.80
N ILE A 23 1.11 -4.42 -4.36
CA ILE A 23 0.96 -3.79 -5.66
C ILE A 23 2.18 -4.12 -6.50
N GLU A 24 1.98 -4.47 -7.77
CA GLU A 24 3.10 -4.56 -8.68
C GLU A 24 2.68 -4.11 -10.07
N HIS A 25 3.60 -3.49 -10.77
CA HIS A 25 3.38 -3.05 -12.14
C HIS A 25 4.69 -2.67 -12.82
N PRO A 26 4.68 -2.66 -14.17
CA PRO A 26 5.81 -2.09 -14.92
C PRO A 26 5.91 -0.58 -14.67
N ILE A 27 7.12 -0.06 -14.81
CA ILE A 27 7.39 1.38 -14.73
C ILE A 27 8.30 1.77 -15.90
N SER A 28 8.23 3.05 -16.29
CA SER A 28 9.08 3.56 -17.36
C SER A 28 10.55 3.67 -16.89
N ASP A 29 10.74 4.21 -15.69
CA ASP A 29 12.03 4.25 -15.03
C ASP A 29 11.81 4.52 -13.54
N LEU A 30 12.81 4.14 -12.74
CA LEU A 30 12.68 4.21 -11.29
C LEU A 30 12.60 5.65 -10.78
N ASP A 31 13.41 6.55 -11.33
CA ASP A 31 13.47 7.93 -10.82
C ASP A 31 12.14 8.65 -11.04
N THR A 32 11.51 8.48 -12.20
CA THR A 32 10.21 9.07 -12.48
C THR A 32 9.16 8.53 -11.53
N TRP A 33 9.15 7.20 -11.33
CA TRP A 33 8.20 6.57 -10.42
C TRP A 33 8.41 7.04 -8.98
N LEU A 34 9.66 7.09 -8.52
CA LEU A 34 9.97 7.53 -7.15
C LEU A 34 9.56 8.98 -6.93
N GLY A 35 9.72 9.84 -7.92
CA GLY A 35 9.27 11.23 -7.81
C GLY A 35 7.79 11.30 -7.52
N ALA A 36 6.98 10.53 -8.25
CA ALA A 36 5.55 10.48 -8.02
C ALA A 36 5.23 9.83 -6.67
N PHE A 37 5.89 8.72 -6.36
CA PHE A 37 5.67 8.00 -5.11
C PHE A 37 5.93 8.91 -3.91
N ASN A 38 7.02 9.67 -3.95
CA ASN A 38 7.39 10.55 -2.83
C ASN A 38 6.43 11.73 -2.68
N ARG A 39 5.81 12.21 -3.77
CA ARG A 39 4.81 13.26 -3.68
C ARG A 39 3.57 12.82 -2.88
N PHE A 40 3.28 11.52 -2.85
CA PHE A 40 2.15 10.98 -2.12
C PHE A 40 2.48 10.50 -0.71
N ALA A 41 3.65 10.89 -0.17
CA ALA A 41 4.05 10.45 1.16
C ALA A 41 3.01 10.82 2.23
N ASP A 42 2.53 12.06 2.20
CA ASP A 42 1.52 12.50 3.18
C ASP A 42 0.19 11.79 2.97
N ALA A 43 -0.20 11.58 1.72
CA ALA A 43 -1.44 10.85 1.42
C ALA A 43 -1.38 9.43 1.97
N ARG A 44 -0.24 8.75 1.82
CA ARG A 44 -0.07 7.41 2.38
C ARG A 44 -0.17 7.43 3.90
N LYS A 45 0.52 8.37 4.54
CA LYS A 45 0.48 8.49 6.00
C LYS A 45 -0.96 8.74 6.48
N ASN A 46 -1.65 9.66 5.83
CA ASN A 46 -3.02 10.01 6.22
C ASN A 46 -4.00 8.86 5.98
N ALA A 47 -3.72 8.00 5.01
CA ALA A 47 -4.55 6.83 4.73
C ALA A 47 -4.30 5.68 5.71
N GLY A 48 -3.28 5.80 6.56
CA GLY A 48 -3.01 4.78 7.58
C GLY A 48 -1.90 3.80 7.22
N VAL A 49 -1.06 4.13 6.23
CA VAL A 49 0.09 3.29 5.91
C VAL A 49 1.08 3.34 7.07
N ARG A 50 1.38 2.18 7.65
CA ARG A 50 2.25 2.04 8.81
C ARG A 50 3.67 1.70 8.44
N ALA A 51 3.85 0.99 7.34
CA ALA A 51 5.16 0.58 6.85
C ALA A 51 5.07 0.37 5.35
N GLN A 52 6.19 0.47 4.69
CA GLN A 52 6.25 0.27 3.25
C GLN A 52 7.55 -0.41 2.86
N HIS A 53 7.45 -1.28 1.86
CA HIS A 53 8.61 -1.93 1.26
C HIS A 53 8.51 -1.75 -0.25
N VAL A 54 9.55 -1.21 -0.84
CA VAL A 54 9.63 -1.00 -2.29
C VAL A 54 10.75 -1.88 -2.80
N ARG A 55 10.42 -2.75 -3.74
CA ARG A 55 11.39 -3.70 -4.29
C ARG A 55 11.28 -3.73 -5.81
N GLN A 56 12.31 -4.25 -6.41
CA GLN A 56 12.31 -4.57 -7.84
C GLN A 56 12.78 -6.00 -8.01
N PRO A 57 12.26 -6.72 -9.00
CA PRO A 57 12.84 -8.03 -9.31
C PRO A 57 14.31 -7.86 -9.68
N VAL A 58 15.14 -8.80 -9.27
CA VAL A 58 16.57 -8.74 -9.60
C VAL A 58 16.72 -8.74 -11.11
N GLY A 59 17.45 -7.76 -11.64
CA GLY A 59 17.69 -7.65 -13.07
C GLY A 59 16.59 -6.97 -13.87
N ASP A 60 15.54 -6.47 -13.21
CA ASP A 60 14.44 -5.79 -13.91
C ASP A 60 14.20 -4.39 -13.34
N PRO A 61 14.91 -3.37 -13.88
CA PRO A 61 14.76 -2.00 -13.38
C PRO A 61 13.46 -1.30 -13.83
N ARG A 62 12.65 -1.96 -14.65
CA ARG A 62 11.41 -1.40 -15.16
C ARG A 62 10.18 -2.07 -14.55
N TYR A 63 10.32 -2.57 -13.36
CA TYR A 63 9.23 -3.19 -12.64
C TYR A 63 9.31 -2.81 -11.17
N ILE A 64 8.16 -2.66 -10.53
CA ILE A 64 8.09 -2.31 -9.12
C ILE A 64 7.19 -3.29 -8.38
N VAL A 65 7.61 -3.65 -7.18
CA VAL A 65 6.82 -4.45 -6.25
C VAL A 65 6.73 -3.64 -4.96
N LEU A 66 5.52 -3.33 -4.53
CA LEU A 66 5.28 -2.43 -3.41
C LEU A 66 4.36 -3.11 -2.41
N ASP A 67 4.75 -3.08 -1.15
CA ASP A 67 3.92 -3.56 -0.06
C ASP A 67 3.68 -2.43 0.93
N LEU A 68 2.41 -2.15 1.20
CA LEU A 68 1.99 -1.12 2.16
C LEU A 68 1.22 -1.78 3.29
N ALA A 69 1.69 -1.62 4.52
CA ALA A 69 1.04 -2.21 5.69
C ALA A 69 0.02 -1.26 6.29
N PHE A 70 -1.14 -1.80 6.63
CA PHE A 70 -2.24 -1.06 7.26
C PHE A 70 -2.66 -1.80 8.53
N ASP A 71 -3.34 -1.10 9.44
CA ASP A 71 -3.84 -1.71 10.67
C ASP A 71 -4.91 -2.77 10.40
N ASP A 72 -5.67 -2.62 9.30
CA ASP A 72 -6.73 -3.58 8.97
C ASP A 72 -6.99 -3.60 7.47
N ALA A 73 -7.77 -4.59 7.05
CA ALA A 73 -8.07 -4.79 5.64
C ALA A 73 -8.94 -3.66 5.08
N GLU A 74 -9.81 -3.08 5.89
CA GLU A 74 -10.70 -2.01 5.41
C GLU A 74 -9.90 -0.80 4.96
N ALA A 75 -8.91 -0.38 5.75
CA ALA A 75 -8.04 0.73 5.37
C ALA A 75 -7.25 0.42 4.11
N ALA A 76 -6.76 -0.81 3.98
CA ALA A 76 -6.05 -1.24 2.78
C ALA A 76 -6.95 -1.21 1.55
N HIS A 77 -8.18 -1.70 1.67
CA HIS A 77 -9.14 -1.67 0.55
C HIS A 77 -9.50 -0.23 0.14
N SER A 78 -9.66 0.66 1.12
CA SER A 78 -9.97 2.06 0.82
C SER A 78 -8.84 2.72 0.03
N PHE A 79 -7.60 2.45 0.42
CA PHE A 79 -6.47 3.01 -0.30
C PHE A 79 -6.31 2.40 -1.70
N LYS A 80 -6.55 1.09 -1.82
CA LYS A 80 -6.55 0.42 -3.13
C LYS A 80 -7.56 1.09 -4.07
N LYS A 81 -8.77 1.36 -3.56
CA LYS A 81 -9.80 2.01 -4.36
C LYS A 81 -9.38 3.41 -4.80
N PHE A 82 -8.75 4.16 -3.90
CA PHE A 82 -8.25 5.49 -4.24
C PHE A 82 -7.21 5.41 -5.37
N LEU A 83 -6.29 4.45 -5.30
CA LEU A 83 -5.30 4.28 -6.35
C LEU A 83 -5.96 3.93 -7.68
N GLU A 84 -6.91 2.98 -7.66
CA GLU A 84 -7.57 2.51 -8.87
C GLU A 84 -8.44 3.58 -9.52
N ASP A 85 -9.17 4.32 -8.70
CA ASP A 85 -10.15 5.29 -9.21
C ASP A 85 -9.56 6.65 -9.53
N VAL A 86 -8.47 7.03 -8.90
CA VAL A 86 -7.90 8.37 -9.02
C VAL A 86 -6.47 8.36 -9.54
N VAL A 87 -5.55 7.75 -8.81
CA VAL A 87 -4.12 7.90 -9.10
C VAL A 87 -3.76 7.21 -10.42
N TRP A 88 -4.19 5.98 -10.60
CA TRP A 88 -3.83 5.20 -11.79
C TRP A 88 -4.61 5.59 -13.04
N GLN A 89 -5.65 6.40 -12.89
CA GLN A 89 -6.41 6.93 -14.02
C GLN A 89 -5.80 8.21 -14.58
N SER A 90 -4.79 8.77 -13.91
CA SER A 90 -4.20 10.05 -14.29
C SER A 90 -2.71 9.89 -14.56
N LYS A 91 -2.28 10.25 -15.77
CA LYS A 91 -0.86 10.26 -16.08
C LYS A 91 -0.10 11.29 -15.26
N ASP A 92 -0.74 12.40 -14.91
CA ASP A 92 -0.10 13.42 -14.09
C ASP A 92 0.16 12.93 -12.67
N LEU A 93 -0.71 12.07 -12.14
CA LEU A 93 -0.56 11.52 -10.80
C LEU A 93 0.30 10.25 -10.78
N SER A 94 0.42 9.57 -11.91
CA SER A 94 1.20 8.33 -12.02
C SER A 94 2.09 8.33 -13.27
N PRO A 95 3.02 9.30 -13.36
CA PRO A 95 3.81 9.46 -14.59
C PRO A 95 4.76 8.30 -14.89
N GLY A 96 5.17 7.56 -13.88
CA GLY A 96 6.06 6.41 -14.10
C GLY A 96 5.37 5.10 -14.40
N LEU A 97 4.04 5.08 -14.37
CA LEU A 97 3.27 3.86 -14.61
C LEU A 97 3.31 3.47 -16.08
N ASP A 98 3.71 2.23 -16.34
CA ASP A 98 3.84 1.72 -17.72
C ASP A 98 3.16 0.36 -17.82
N GLY A 99 1.84 0.37 -17.72
CA GLY A 99 1.03 -0.84 -17.80
C GLY A 99 -0.06 -0.85 -16.74
N VAL A 100 -0.73 -1.97 -16.61
CA VAL A 100 -1.86 -2.13 -15.70
C VAL A 100 -1.36 -2.67 -14.36
N PRO A 101 -1.57 -1.94 -13.25
CA PRO A 101 -1.17 -2.44 -11.93
C PRO A 101 -1.99 -3.66 -11.50
N THR A 102 -1.35 -4.54 -10.77
CA THR A 102 -2.01 -5.61 -10.04
C THR A 102 -1.97 -5.25 -8.56
N ALA A 103 -3.12 -5.31 -7.90
CA ALA A 103 -3.21 -4.95 -6.48
C ALA A 103 -4.09 -5.94 -5.74
N ARG A 104 -3.61 -6.37 -4.57
CA ARG A 104 -4.35 -7.30 -3.71
C ARG A 104 -4.14 -6.94 -2.26
N VAL A 105 -5.19 -7.14 -1.47
CA VAL A 105 -5.11 -6.99 -0.02
C VAL A 105 -4.85 -8.36 0.60
N LEU A 106 -3.78 -8.46 1.38
CA LEU A 106 -3.30 -9.72 1.94
C LEU A 106 -3.31 -9.64 3.47
N GLU A 107 -3.59 -10.76 4.11
CA GLU A 107 -3.43 -10.89 5.56
C GLU A 107 -2.45 -12.02 5.83
N ASP A 108 -1.69 -11.89 6.92
CA ASP A 108 -0.75 -12.94 7.29
C ASP A 108 -1.50 -14.18 7.76
N VAL A 109 -0.97 -15.33 7.40
CA VAL A 109 -1.37 -16.59 8.04
C VAL A 109 -0.72 -16.61 9.41
N ASP A 110 -1.46 -17.03 10.43
CA ASP A 110 -0.94 -17.10 11.79
C ASP A 110 0.41 -17.83 11.78
N PRO A 111 1.51 -17.16 12.19
CA PRO A 111 2.84 -17.75 12.15
C PRO A 111 2.95 -19.06 12.94
N ARG A 112 2.11 -19.25 13.97
CA ARG A 112 2.11 -20.48 14.78
C ARG A 112 1.66 -21.68 13.99
N ARG A 113 1.02 -21.47 12.84
CA ARG A 113 0.57 -22.54 11.95
C ARG A 113 1.61 -22.91 10.89
N LEU A 114 2.72 -22.17 10.85
CA LEU A 114 3.78 -22.40 9.87
C LEU A 114 4.85 -23.31 10.46
N GLN A 115 5.47 -24.10 9.61
CA GLN A 115 6.53 -25.02 10.03
C GLN A 115 7.90 -24.39 9.75
#